data_d972635f99eb8a4121d62b570dd4c261
#
_entry.id   d972635f99eb8a4121d62b570dd4c261
#
_cell.length_a   1.000
_cell.length_b   1.000
_cell.length_c   1.000
_cell.angle_alpha   90.00
_cell.angle_beta   90.00
_cell.angle_gamma   90.00
#
_symmetry.space_group_name_H-M   'P 1'
#
loop_
_entity.id
_entity.type
_entity.pdbx_description
1 polymer ?
#
loop_
_entity_poly.entity_id
_entity_poly.type
_entity_poly.pdbx_seq_one_letter_code
_entity_poly.pdbx_strand_id
1 'polypeptide(L)'
;MMHAAEEHGFTLVELLVAMALAMIVFGATLTAFDVFQTSNRFDLLRNEAQDNARNAIDRLARELRNVAAPSTGSAGALEKAVTPAEEKEGKPASITFQTISSSPLKGANATNAMRVRYCLDDTKSPATPSNEILYRQAQTWETKAAPEIPTATECPDEKPGDWESTTQLVRYITNKNGGQSRALFAYGSASEVSKIVTVEPTLYLNVNPSQSRPGETQLTSSISLRNSNRTPVAAFTATEINGQILLNASESTDPDGLALTYKWSEGATVQPSTSQQWETAALSKGSHSFTLEVTDPGGLHSSLTKSVTIK
;
A
#
# COMPACT_ATOMS: atom_id res chain seq x y z
N MET A 1 53.98 -45.81 -59.92
CA MET A 1 54.81 -44.83 -59.24
C MET A 1 54.05 -44.25 -58.10
N MET A 2 54.31 -44.73 -56.88
CA MET A 2 53.75 -44.16 -55.67
C MET A 2 54.57 -42.97 -55.23
N HIS A 3 54.01 -41.80 -55.23
CA HIS A 3 54.69 -40.65 -54.64
C HIS A 3 54.64 -40.83 -53.10
N ALA A 4 55.81 -41.02 -52.51
CA ALA A 4 55.96 -40.93 -51.06
C ALA A 4 55.81 -39.45 -50.70
N ALA A 5 54.81 -39.18 -49.88
CA ALA A 5 54.63 -37.85 -49.25
C ALA A 5 55.82 -37.64 -48.28
N GLU A 6 56.61 -36.61 -48.50
CA GLU A 6 57.67 -36.19 -47.57
C GLU A 6 57.04 -35.76 -46.28
N GLU A 7 57.19 -36.51 -45.20
CA GLU A 7 56.81 -36.16 -43.84
C GLU A 7 57.79 -35.08 -43.34
N HIS A 8 57.42 -33.83 -43.45
CA HIS A 8 58.13 -32.73 -42.78
C HIS A 8 57.87 -32.76 -41.27
N GLY A 9 58.88 -33.14 -40.50
CA GLY A 9 58.85 -33.10 -39.05
C GLY A 9 58.72 -31.63 -38.54
N PHE A 10 57.91 -31.40 -37.53
CA PHE A 10 57.76 -30.08 -36.87
C PHE A 10 59.08 -29.64 -36.24
N THR A 11 59.45 -28.38 -36.42
CA THR A 11 60.61 -27.79 -35.75
C THR A 11 60.23 -27.42 -34.29
N LEU A 12 61.22 -27.42 -33.38
CA LEU A 12 61.07 -27.10 -32.00
C LEU A 12 60.49 -25.67 -31.81
N VAL A 13 60.90 -24.75 -32.69
CA VAL A 13 60.42 -23.36 -32.68
C VAL A 13 58.94 -23.27 -33.08
N GLU A 14 58.51 -24.03 -34.06
CA GLU A 14 57.10 -24.09 -34.53
C GLU A 14 56.22 -24.66 -33.47
N LEU A 15 56.65 -25.65 -32.70
CA LEU A 15 55.93 -26.20 -31.54
C LEU A 15 55.83 -25.18 -30.41
N LEU A 16 56.90 -24.42 -30.10
CA LEU A 16 56.88 -23.37 -29.10
C LEU A 16 55.91 -22.23 -29.47
N VAL A 17 55.91 -21.80 -30.73
CA VAL A 17 54.99 -20.76 -31.23
C VAL A 17 53.55 -21.26 -31.18
N ALA A 18 53.27 -22.49 -31.58
CA ALA A 18 51.96 -23.09 -31.53
C ALA A 18 51.45 -23.19 -30.08
N MET A 19 52.30 -23.60 -29.13
CA MET A 19 51.95 -23.64 -27.69
C MET A 19 51.68 -22.24 -27.14
N ALA A 20 52.47 -21.22 -27.49
CA ALA A 20 52.25 -19.85 -27.07
C ALA A 20 50.92 -19.30 -27.60
N LEU A 21 50.63 -19.52 -28.87
CA LEU A 21 49.34 -19.13 -29.48
C LEU A 21 48.17 -19.89 -28.84
N ALA A 22 48.32 -21.17 -28.58
CA ALA A 22 47.30 -21.98 -27.91
C ALA A 22 47.01 -21.46 -26.49
N MET A 23 48.04 -21.06 -25.72
CA MET A 23 47.83 -20.47 -24.38
C MET A 23 47.12 -19.13 -24.45
N ILE A 24 47.40 -18.27 -25.43
CA ILE A 24 46.71 -16.99 -25.63
C ILE A 24 45.22 -17.22 -25.96
N VAL A 25 44.94 -18.12 -26.89
CA VAL A 25 43.56 -18.46 -27.29
C VAL A 25 42.80 -19.08 -26.10
N PHE A 26 43.43 -20.00 -25.39
CA PHE A 26 42.82 -20.63 -24.21
C PHE A 26 42.55 -19.61 -23.10
N GLY A 27 43.49 -18.69 -22.82
CA GLY A 27 43.30 -17.61 -21.88
C GLY A 27 42.14 -16.68 -22.27
N ALA A 28 42.03 -16.31 -23.55
CA ALA A 28 40.94 -15.50 -24.07
C ALA A 28 39.60 -16.23 -23.99
N THR A 29 39.52 -17.52 -24.24
CA THR A 29 38.30 -18.32 -24.12
C THR A 29 37.85 -18.47 -22.68
N LEU A 30 38.74 -18.64 -21.71
CA LEU A 30 38.42 -18.71 -20.29
C LEU A 30 37.84 -17.38 -19.80
N THR A 31 38.43 -16.23 -20.18
CA THR A 31 37.89 -14.92 -19.80
C THR A 31 36.51 -14.67 -20.43
N ALA A 32 36.31 -15.03 -21.68
CA ALA A 32 35.01 -14.93 -22.35
C ALA A 32 33.94 -15.81 -21.65
N PHE A 33 34.34 -17.01 -21.25
CA PHE A 33 33.44 -17.93 -20.52
C PHE A 33 33.07 -17.42 -19.15
N ASP A 34 33.99 -16.84 -18.39
CA ASP A 34 33.73 -16.23 -17.08
C ASP A 34 32.76 -15.04 -17.19
N VAL A 35 32.97 -14.15 -18.18
CA VAL A 35 32.07 -13.05 -18.48
C VAL A 35 30.67 -13.56 -18.84
N PHE A 36 30.58 -14.60 -19.66
CA PHE A 36 29.33 -15.22 -20.07
C PHE A 36 28.57 -15.84 -18.87
N GLN A 37 29.26 -16.58 -18.00
CA GLN A 37 28.66 -17.16 -16.80
C GLN A 37 28.16 -16.09 -15.84
N THR A 38 28.94 -15.02 -15.64
CA THR A 38 28.56 -13.89 -14.78
C THR A 38 27.34 -13.18 -15.34
N SER A 39 27.29 -12.92 -16.64
CA SER A 39 26.13 -12.31 -17.31
C SER A 39 24.86 -13.16 -17.14
N ASN A 40 24.94 -14.46 -17.43
CA ASN A 40 23.82 -15.39 -17.27
C ASN A 40 23.29 -15.43 -15.81
N ARG A 41 24.19 -15.39 -14.83
CA ARG A 41 23.79 -15.36 -13.42
C ARG A 41 23.00 -14.10 -13.09
N PHE A 42 23.43 -12.93 -13.56
CA PHE A 42 22.69 -11.68 -13.36
C PHE A 42 21.35 -11.69 -14.08
N ASP A 43 21.25 -12.23 -15.28
CA ASP A 43 20.00 -12.33 -16.02
C ASP A 43 19.01 -13.25 -15.30
N LEU A 44 19.44 -14.37 -14.74
CA LEU A 44 18.61 -15.26 -13.94
C LEU A 44 18.09 -14.56 -12.68
N LEU A 45 18.98 -13.89 -11.92
CA LEU A 45 18.60 -13.15 -10.71
C LEU A 45 17.62 -12.01 -11.04
N ARG A 46 17.81 -11.33 -12.16
CA ARG A 46 16.92 -10.26 -12.61
C ARG A 46 15.54 -10.79 -12.96
N ASN A 47 15.45 -11.89 -13.69
CA ASN A 47 14.17 -12.52 -14.02
C ASN A 47 13.45 -13.00 -12.75
N GLU A 48 14.17 -13.67 -11.84
CA GLU A 48 13.62 -14.09 -10.55
C GLU A 48 13.10 -12.90 -9.72
N ALA A 49 13.87 -11.82 -9.63
CA ALA A 49 13.46 -10.61 -8.91
C ALA A 49 12.21 -9.97 -9.52
N GLN A 50 12.11 -9.92 -10.86
CA GLN A 50 10.94 -9.39 -11.55
C GLN A 50 9.70 -10.26 -11.35
N ASP A 51 9.84 -11.57 -11.41
CA ASP A 51 8.72 -12.51 -11.20
C ASP A 51 8.23 -12.44 -9.74
N ASN A 52 9.14 -12.39 -8.78
CA ASN A 52 8.80 -12.21 -7.38
C ASN A 52 8.10 -10.87 -7.14
N ALA A 53 8.53 -9.79 -7.78
CA ALA A 53 7.91 -8.48 -7.66
C ALA A 53 6.51 -8.44 -8.30
N ARG A 54 6.31 -9.07 -9.46
CA ARG A 54 4.97 -9.20 -10.06
C ARG A 54 4.04 -9.98 -9.15
N ASN A 55 4.48 -11.13 -8.64
CA ASN A 55 3.71 -11.95 -7.71
C ASN A 55 3.35 -11.18 -6.41
N ALA A 56 4.29 -10.37 -5.89
CA ALA A 56 4.06 -9.55 -4.72
C ALA A 56 3.02 -8.45 -4.98
N ILE A 57 3.12 -7.74 -6.11
CA ILE A 57 2.16 -6.72 -6.53
C ILE A 57 0.78 -7.35 -6.77
N ASP A 58 0.70 -8.49 -7.43
CA ASP A 58 -0.57 -9.20 -7.67
C ASP A 58 -1.21 -9.68 -6.37
N ARG A 59 -0.42 -10.15 -5.42
CA ARG A 59 -0.89 -10.51 -4.08
C ARG A 59 -1.43 -9.29 -3.34
N LEU A 60 -0.65 -8.22 -3.30
CA LEU A 60 -1.06 -6.95 -2.70
C LEU A 60 -2.36 -6.43 -3.34
N ALA A 61 -2.47 -6.51 -4.68
CA ALA A 61 -3.66 -6.08 -5.40
C ALA A 61 -4.91 -6.90 -5.01
N ARG A 62 -4.78 -8.23 -4.88
CA ARG A 62 -5.89 -9.08 -4.41
C ARG A 62 -6.29 -8.75 -2.99
N GLU A 63 -5.33 -8.58 -2.09
CA GLU A 63 -5.58 -8.29 -0.69
C GLU A 63 -6.18 -6.89 -0.50
N LEU A 64 -5.71 -5.87 -1.21
CA LEU A 64 -6.27 -4.51 -1.19
C LEU A 64 -7.67 -4.43 -1.82
N ARG A 65 -7.97 -5.19 -2.88
CA ARG A 65 -9.33 -5.25 -3.43
C ARG A 65 -10.33 -5.91 -2.48
N ASN A 66 -9.84 -6.76 -1.59
CA ASN A 66 -10.63 -7.43 -0.56
C ASN A 66 -10.45 -6.78 0.82
N VAL A 67 -10.08 -5.50 0.86
CA VAL A 67 -10.04 -4.72 2.10
C VAL A 67 -11.37 -4.90 2.83
N ALA A 68 -11.31 -5.31 4.10
CA ALA A 68 -12.49 -5.43 4.94
C ALA A 68 -13.11 -4.05 5.18
N ALA A 69 -14.43 -4.00 5.25
CA ALA A 69 -15.11 -2.78 5.65
C ALA A 69 -14.55 -2.27 6.98
N PRO A 70 -14.44 -0.95 7.19
CA PRO A 70 -13.98 -0.38 8.44
C PRO A 70 -14.74 -1.00 9.61
N SER A 71 -14.02 -1.58 10.57
CA SER A 71 -14.61 -2.14 11.79
C SER A 71 -14.38 -1.17 12.96
N THR A 72 -15.28 -1.17 13.93
CA THR A 72 -15.03 -0.46 15.19
C THR A 72 -13.93 -1.20 15.95
N GLY A 73 -12.78 -0.52 16.13
CA GLY A 73 -11.69 -1.03 16.97
C GLY A 73 -12.09 -1.08 18.45
N SER A 74 -11.20 -1.61 19.29
CA SER A 74 -11.41 -1.76 20.74
C SER A 74 -11.76 -0.46 21.46
N ALA A 75 -11.44 0.70 20.89
CA ALA A 75 -11.74 2.03 21.42
C ALA A 75 -13.02 2.66 20.84
N GLY A 76 -13.80 1.92 20.02
CA GLY A 76 -15.01 2.47 19.39
C GLY A 76 -14.76 3.40 18.21
N ALA A 77 -13.51 3.67 17.85
CA ALA A 77 -13.15 4.42 16.67
C ALA A 77 -13.08 3.48 15.46
N LEU A 78 -13.59 3.92 14.30
CA LEU A 78 -13.43 3.17 13.05
C LEU A 78 -11.95 3.11 12.67
N GLU A 79 -11.46 1.90 12.48
CA GLU A 79 -10.18 1.70 11.85
C GLU A 79 -10.27 2.16 10.39
N LYS A 80 -9.27 2.92 9.94
CA LYS A 80 -9.16 3.33 8.55
C LYS A 80 -8.98 2.09 7.68
N ALA A 81 -9.61 2.07 6.50
CA ALA A 81 -9.49 0.95 5.57
C ALA A 81 -8.02 0.64 5.24
N VAL A 82 -7.22 1.69 5.13
CA VAL A 82 -5.77 1.62 4.89
C VAL A 82 -5.06 2.62 5.79
N THR A 83 -4.03 2.17 6.46
CA THR A 83 -3.14 3.03 7.27
C THR A 83 -1.77 3.11 6.59
N PRO A 84 -1.50 4.20 5.85
CA PRO A 84 -0.17 4.42 5.30
C PRO A 84 0.78 4.89 6.41
N ALA A 85 2.02 4.43 6.37
CA ALA A 85 3.12 5.08 7.04
C ALA A 85 4.08 5.57 5.97
N GLU A 86 4.18 6.89 5.85
CA GLU A 86 5.18 7.50 4.99
C GLU A 86 6.56 7.25 5.57
N GLU A 87 7.54 7.13 4.68
CA GLU A 87 8.92 7.11 5.06
C GLU A 87 9.30 8.46 5.68
N LYS A 88 9.59 8.44 6.97
CA LYS A 88 10.18 9.55 7.72
C LYS A 88 11.49 9.06 8.31
N GLU A 89 12.38 9.99 8.67
CA GLU A 89 13.65 9.69 9.31
C GLU A 89 13.47 8.63 10.40
N GLY A 90 13.99 7.39 10.15
CA GLY A 90 13.90 6.25 11.07
C GLY A 90 12.59 5.43 11.03
N LYS A 91 11.70 5.65 10.03
CA LYS A 91 10.50 4.81 9.87
C LYS A 91 10.41 4.28 8.43
N PRO A 92 10.33 2.95 8.24
CA PRO A 92 10.20 2.36 6.91
C PRO A 92 8.86 2.69 6.28
N ALA A 93 8.86 2.84 4.94
CA ALA A 93 7.63 2.93 4.19
C ALA A 93 6.80 1.68 4.41
N SER A 94 5.54 1.83 4.82
CA SER A 94 4.65 0.70 5.02
C SER A 94 3.20 1.05 4.74
N ILE A 95 2.41 0.02 4.43
CA ILE A 95 0.96 0.09 4.32
C ILE A 95 0.36 -1.03 5.17
N THR A 96 -0.56 -0.69 6.07
CA THR A 96 -1.28 -1.64 6.91
C THR A 96 -2.77 -1.55 6.62
N PHE A 97 -3.44 -2.69 6.49
CA PHE A 97 -4.88 -2.76 6.23
C PHE A 97 -5.47 -4.09 6.71
N GLN A 98 -6.79 -4.14 6.82
CA GLN A 98 -7.52 -5.37 7.09
C GLN A 98 -8.03 -5.96 5.77
N THR A 99 -7.94 -7.27 5.64
CA THR A 99 -8.44 -8.01 4.48
C THR A 99 -9.05 -9.34 4.93
N ILE A 100 -9.61 -10.08 3.98
CA ILE A 100 -10.23 -11.38 4.25
C ILE A 100 -9.16 -12.46 4.22
N SER A 101 -9.06 -13.25 5.28
CA SER A 101 -8.22 -14.45 5.33
C SER A 101 -8.83 -15.57 4.50
N SER A 102 -7.99 -16.28 3.74
CA SER A 102 -8.38 -17.53 3.08
C SER A 102 -8.32 -18.75 4.00
N SER A 103 -7.82 -18.58 5.23
CA SER A 103 -7.75 -19.66 6.21
C SER A 103 -9.13 -19.99 6.77
N PRO A 104 -9.43 -21.26 7.07
CA PRO A 104 -10.69 -21.63 7.69
C PRO A 104 -10.84 -20.96 9.06
N LEU A 105 -12.10 -20.65 9.43
CA LEU A 105 -12.44 -20.09 10.74
C LEU A 105 -11.98 -21.02 11.86
N LYS A 106 -11.28 -20.48 12.86
CA LYS A 106 -10.75 -21.24 13.98
C LYS A 106 -11.73 -21.40 15.16
N GLY A 107 -12.98 -20.98 15.01
CA GLY A 107 -14.00 -21.08 16.07
C GLY A 107 -15.33 -20.44 15.72
N ALA A 108 -16.36 -20.65 16.51
CA ALA A 108 -17.72 -20.16 16.27
C ALA A 108 -17.84 -18.62 16.26
N ASN A 109 -16.89 -17.91 16.86
CA ASN A 109 -16.82 -16.45 16.92
C ASN A 109 -15.68 -15.87 16.08
N ALA A 110 -14.94 -16.71 15.34
CA ALA A 110 -13.82 -16.28 14.54
C ALA A 110 -14.29 -15.44 13.35
N THR A 111 -13.55 -14.39 13.03
CA THR A 111 -13.77 -13.58 11.84
C THR A 111 -12.82 -14.05 10.74
N ASN A 112 -13.23 -13.94 9.48
CA ASN A 112 -12.34 -14.14 8.34
C ASN A 112 -11.39 -12.95 8.11
N ALA A 113 -11.44 -11.95 8.97
CA ALA A 113 -10.58 -10.79 8.85
C ALA A 113 -9.17 -11.09 9.33
N MET A 114 -8.18 -10.57 8.62
CA MET A 114 -6.79 -10.54 9.04
C MET A 114 -6.22 -9.15 8.79
N ARG A 115 -5.26 -8.74 9.60
CA ARG A 115 -4.46 -7.54 9.36
C ARG A 115 -3.22 -7.91 8.59
N VAL A 116 -2.89 -7.12 7.60
CA VAL A 116 -1.71 -7.30 6.77
C VAL A 116 -0.92 -5.99 6.73
N ARG A 117 0.38 -6.12 6.86
CA ARG A 117 1.33 -5.03 6.66
C ARG A 117 2.31 -5.39 5.55
N TYR A 118 2.49 -4.49 4.61
CA TYR A 118 3.60 -4.53 3.66
C TYR A 118 4.57 -3.44 4.02
N CYS A 119 5.83 -3.78 4.21
CA CYS A 119 6.86 -2.82 4.59
C CYS A 119 8.20 -3.13 3.92
N LEU A 120 9.01 -2.09 3.73
CA LEU A 120 10.34 -2.20 3.16
C LEU A 120 11.39 -2.21 4.28
N ASP A 121 12.28 -3.20 4.28
CA ASP A 121 13.37 -3.30 5.24
C ASP A 121 14.34 -2.12 5.08
N ASP A 122 14.53 -1.36 6.16
CA ASP A 122 15.32 -0.16 6.21
C ASP A 122 16.61 -0.31 7.05
N THR A 123 16.88 -1.51 7.56
CA THR A 123 17.95 -1.75 8.54
C THR A 123 19.36 -1.63 7.99
N LYS A 124 19.54 -1.45 6.68
CA LYS A 124 20.87 -1.34 6.06
C LYS A 124 21.22 0.12 5.80
N SER A 125 22.41 0.49 6.31
CA SER A 125 23.01 1.81 6.23
C SER A 125 22.87 2.48 4.85
N PRO A 126 22.52 3.77 4.76
CA PRO A 126 22.37 4.51 3.52
C PRO A 126 23.67 4.69 2.72
N ALA A 127 24.82 4.23 3.26
CA ALA A 127 26.14 4.41 2.65
C ALA A 127 26.53 3.32 1.64
N THR A 128 25.80 2.20 1.59
CA THR A 128 26.01 1.17 0.59
C THR A 128 24.76 1.04 -0.27
N PRO A 129 24.88 0.88 -1.61
CA PRO A 129 23.73 0.57 -2.47
C PRO A 129 23.09 -0.71 -1.93
N SER A 130 22.08 -0.57 -1.10
CA SER A 130 21.50 -1.68 -0.36
C SER A 130 20.32 -2.23 -1.13
N ASN A 131 20.34 -3.53 -1.32
CA ASN A 131 19.19 -4.28 -1.77
C ASN A 131 18.20 -4.36 -0.62
N GLU A 132 17.20 -3.52 -0.65
CA GLU A 132 16.08 -3.56 0.29
C GLU A 132 15.20 -4.78 0.03
N ILE A 133 14.48 -5.19 1.04
CA ILE A 133 13.60 -6.36 1.01
C ILE A 133 12.18 -5.93 1.33
N LEU A 134 11.23 -6.30 0.48
CA LEU A 134 9.81 -6.14 0.79
C LEU A 134 9.32 -7.31 1.63
N TYR A 135 8.81 -7.00 2.81
CA TYR A 135 8.17 -7.97 3.70
C TYR A 135 6.66 -7.82 3.70
N ARG A 136 5.99 -8.93 3.92
CA ARG A 136 4.59 -9.02 4.26
C ARG A 136 4.46 -9.65 5.64
N GLN A 137 3.79 -8.96 6.55
CA GLN A 137 3.45 -9.44 7.88
C GLN A 137 1.93 -9.59 7.99
N ALA A 138 1.47 -10.63 8.68
CA ALA A 138 0.05 -10.87 8.86
C ALA A 138 -0.27 -11.25 10.29
N GLN A 139 -1.44 -10.79 10.76
CA GLN A 139 -2.01 -11.07 12.06
C GLN A 139 -3.45 -11.52 11.87
N THR A 140 -3.81 -12.64 12.48
CA THR A 140 -5.20 -13.15 12.54
C THR A 140 -5.70 -13.09 13.97
N TRP A 141 -7.01 -13.10 14.18
CA TRP A 141 -7.61 -13.11 15.51
C TRP A 141 -8.89 -13.94 15.56
N GLU A 142 -9.19 -14.47 16.75
CA GLU A 142 -10.33 -15.35 16.98
C GLU A 142 -11.53 -14.61 17.62
N THR A 143 -11.35 -13.37 18.04
CA THR A 143 -12.35 -12.56 18.71
C THR A 143 -13.10 -11.67 17.71
N LYS A 144 -14.28 -11.17 18.13
CA LYS A 144 -15.09 -10.28 17.31
C LYS A 144 -14.44 -8.91 17.10
N ALA A 145 -13.62 -8.47 18.07
CA ALA A 145 -12.89 -7.21 18.02
C ALA A 145 -11.46 -7.47 17.49
N ALA A 146 -11.02 -6.63 16.55
CA ALA A 146 -9.64 -6.64 16.09
C ALA A 146 -8.70 -6.24 17.24
N PRO A 147 -7.51 -6.86 17.37
CA PRO A 147 -6.50 -6.40 18.31
C PRO A 147 -6.01 -4.99 17.93
N GLU A 148 -5.36 -4.31 18.87
CA GLU A 148 -4.71 -3.03 18.57
C GLU A 148 -3.71 -3.16 17.42
N ILE A 149 -3.59 -2.08 16.63
CA ILE A 149 -2.61 -2.06 15.54
C ILE A 149 -1.21 -2.01 16.15
N PRO A 150 -0.30 -2.94 15.80
CA PRO A 150 1.07 -2.87 16.25
C PRO A 150 1.71 -1.54 15.90
N THR A 151 2.30 -0.88 16.88
CA THR A 151 2.96 0.44 16.71
C THR A 151 4.40 0.33 16.22
N ALA A 152 4.75 -0.79 15.59
CA ALA A 152 6.09 -1.07 15.12
C ALA A 152 6.63 0.01 14.19
N THR A 153 7.82 0.47 14.51
CA THR A 153 8.60 1.39 13.70
C THR A 153 9.62 0.67 12.82
N GLU A 154 9.80 -0.63 13.00
CA GLU A 154 10.77 -1.47 12.29
C GLU A 154 10.10 -2.31 11.19
N CYS A 155 10.87 -2.71 10.18
CA CYS A 155 10.47 -3.64 9.14
C CYS A 155 11.57 -4.69 8.87
N PRO A 156 11.31 -5.98 9.03
CA PRO A 156 10.10 -6.52 9.65
C PRO A 156 10.04 -6.23 11.16
N ASP A 157 8.84 -6.15 11.70
CA ASP A 157 8.64 -6.12 13.15
C ASP A 157 8.76 -7.55 13.69
N GLU A 158 9.79 -7.78 14.50
CA GLU A 158 10.10 -9.09 15.07
C GLU A 158 9.56 -9.25 16.51
N LYS A 159 8.81 -8.27 17.01
CA LYS A 159 8.25 -8.32 18.36
C LYS A 159 7.26 -9.48 18.51
N PRO A 160 7.48 -10.39 19.48
CA PRO A 160 6.59 -11.53 19.68
C PRO A 160 5.16 -11.10 19.98
N GLY A 161 4.20 -11.65 19.24
CA GLY A 161 2.77 -11.43 19.44
C GLY A 161 2.16 -10.31 18.57
N ASP A 162 2.96 -9.43 17.97
CA ASP A 162 2.46 -8.39 17.08
C ASP A 162 2.04 -8.96 15.72
N TRP A 163 2.83 -9.92 15.19
CA TRP A 163 2.56 -10.56 13.89
C TRP A 163 2.69 -12.08 13.99
N GLU A 164 1.69 -12.79 13.47
CA GLU A 164 1.66 -14.26 13.43
C GLU A 164 2.57 -14.84 12.36
N SER A 165 2.71 -14.12 11.25
CA SER A 165 3.57 -14.54 10.14
C SER A 165 4.29 -13.37 9.49
N THR A 166 5.56 -13.60 9.16
CA THR A 166 6.42 -12.69 8.38
C THR A 166 6.94 -13.43 7.16
N THR A 167 6.72 -12.88 5.98
CA THR A 167 7.13 -13.47 4.70
C THR A 167 7.93 -12.46 3.91
N GLN A 168 9.13 -12.84 3.50
CA GLN A 168 9.91 -12.09 2.53
C GLN A 168 9.33 -12.29 1.14
N LEU A 169 9.01 -11.21 0.43
CA LEU A 169 8.39 -11.25 -0.89
C LEU A 169 9.36 -10.94 -2.02
N VAL A 170 10.08 -9.84 -1.92
CA VAL A 170 10.94 -9.33 -3.00
C VAL A 170 12.27 -8.89 -2.44
N ARG A 171 13.35 -9.24 -3.14
CA ARG A 171 14.71 -8.76 -2.91
C ARG A 171 15.14 -7.81 -4.02
N TYR A 172 16.30 -7.19 -3.82
CA TYR A 172 16.94 -6.32 -4.80
C TYR A 172 16.15 -5.05 -5.11
N ILE A 173 15.38 -4.55 -4.12
CA ILE A 173 14.68 -3.29 -4.23
C ILE A 173 15.66 -2.15 -4.00
N THR A 174 15.51 -1.09 -4.80
CA THR A 174 16.36 0.11 -4.78
C THR A 174 15.52 1.38 -4.73
N ASN A 175 14.39 1.35 -4.01
CA ASN A 175 13.55 2.53 -3.82
C ASN A 175 14.32 3.63 -3.07
N LYS A 176 15.24 3.24 -2.17
CA LYS A 176 16.22 4.13 -1.53
C LYS A 176 17.59 3.92 -2.16
N ASN A 177 17.95 4.62 -3.17
CA ASN A 177 19.28 4.55 -3.75
C ASN A 177 19.95 5.91 -3.82
N GLY A 178 21.19 5.99 -3.34
CA GLY A 178 22.06 7.16 -3.53
C GLY A 178 21.54 8.46 -2.91
N GLY A 179 20.84 8.40 -1.77
CA GLY A 179 20.29 9.58 -1.08
C GLY A 179 18.96 10.09 -1.65
N GLN A 180 18.40 9.42 -2.65
CA GLN A 180 17.04 9.67 -3.13
C GLN A 180 16.10 8.60 -2.59
N SER A 181 15.07 9.04 -1.87
CA SER A 181 13.97 8.17 -1.46
C SER A 181 12.84 8.28 -2.47
N ARG A 182 12.51 7.16 -3.11
CA ARG A 182 11.37 7.04 -4.04
C ARG A 182 10.25 6.32 -3.31
N ALA A 183 9.07 6.93 -3.29
CA ALA A 183 7.93 6.37 -2.57
C ALA A 183 7.61 4.93 -3.04
N LEU A 184 7.48 4.01 -2.07
CA LEU A 184 7.02 2.64 -2.32
C LEU A 184 5.54 2.61 -2.67
N PHE A 185 4.74 3.46 -2.00
CA PHE A 185 3.31 3.58 -2.20
C PHE A 185 2.94 5.03 -2.48
N ALA A 186 2.18 5.27 -3.54
CA ALA A 186 1.48 6.51 -3.77
C ALA A 186 -0.03 6.30 -3.57
N TYR A 187 -0.74 7.35 -3.16
CA TYR A 187 -2.15 7.28 -2.81
C TYR A 187 -2.96 8.29 -3.63
N GLY A 188 -4.01 7.85 -4.28
CA GLY A 188 -4.98 8.72 -4.93
C GLY A 188 -5.86 9.42 -3.88
N SER A 189 -6.06 10.76 -4.03
CA SER A 189 -6.71 11.65 -3.06
C SER A 189 -5.94 11.87 -1.75
N ALA A 190 -4.65 12.09 -1.84
CA ALA A 190 -3.66 12.04 -0.76
C ALA A 190 -3.77 13.09 0.36
N SER A 191 -4.72 14.02 0.36
CA SER A 191 -4.82 15.02 1.45
C SER A 191 -5.43 14.47 2.75
N GLU A 192 -6.20 13.38 2.67
CA GLU A 192 -6.82 12.76 3.84
C GLU A 192 -6.78 11.24 3.73
N VAL A 193 -6.19 10.58 4.74
CA VAL A 193 -6.05 9.11 4.80
C VAL A 193 -7.40 8.38 4.73
N SER A 194 -8.46 9.03 5.20
CA SER A 194 -9.85 8.52 5.13
C SER A 194 -10.44 8.49 3.71
N LYS A 195 -9.81 9.19 2.76
CA LYS A 195 -10.28 9.30 1.36
C LYS A 195 -9.41 8.52 0.37
N ILE A 196 -8.53 7.64 0.83
CA ILE A 196 -7.72 6.81 -0.07
C ILE A 196 -8.64 5.85 -0.80
N VAL A 197 -8.74 6.02 -2.11
CA VAL A 197 -9.50 5.15 -3.02
C VAL A 197 -8.62 4.34 -3.96
N THR A 198 -7.36 4.75 -4.12
CA THR A 198 -6.35 4.04 -4.93
C THR A 198 -5.02 3.98 -4.21
N VAL A 199 -4.33 2.86 -4.39
CA VAL A 199 -2.95 2.63 -3.93
C VAL A 199 -2.11 2.25 -5.13
N GLU A 200 -0.99 2.93 -5.32
CA GLU A 200 -0.06 2.70 -6.43
C GLU A 200 1.31 2.26 -5.88
N PRO A 201 1.53 0.93 -5.74
CA PRO A 201 2.85 0.42 -5.42
C PRO A 201 3.80 0.60 -6.59
N THR A 202 5.02 1.07 -6.30
CA THR A 202 6.11 1.19 -7.27
C THR A 202 7.38 0.57 -6.71
N LEU A 203 7.87 -0.46 -7.37
CA LEU A 203 9.10 -1.16 -7.03
C LEU A 203 10.17 -0.87 -8.08
N TYR A 204 11.34 -0.44 -7.63
CA TYR A 204 12.55 -0.34 -8.44
C TYR A 204 13.47 -1.49 -8.08
N LEU A 205 13.87 -2.29 -9.07
CA LEU A 205 14.66 -3.50 -8.89
C LEU A 205 16.00 -3.39 -9.57
N ASN A 206 17.09 -3.67 -8.85
CA ASN A 206 18.42 -3.75 -9.40
C ASN A 206 19.25 -4.81 -8.68
N VAL A 207 19.58 -5.89 -9.36
CA VAL A 207 20.37 -7.00 -8.80
C VAL A 207 21.88 -6.68 -8.68
N ASN A 208 22.33 -5.62 -9.35
CA ASN A 208 23.71 -5.15 -9.27
C ASN A 208 23.78 -3.61 -9.28
N PRO A 209 23.45 -2.95 -8.17
CA PRO A 209 23.40 -1.49 -8.07
C PRO A 209 24.78 -0.81 -8.21
N SER A 210 25.89 -1.58 -8.10
CA SER A 210 27.25 -1.06 -8.17
C SER A 210 27.77 -0.92 -9.62
N GLN A 211 27.05 -1.40 -10.63
CA GLN A 211 27.45 -1.28 -12.02
C GLN A 211 27.10 0.10 -12.60
N SER A 212 28.02 0.63 -13.43
CA SER A 212 27.85 1.92 -14.11
C SER A 212 26.71 1.97 -15.14
N ARG A 213 26.15 0.82 -15.52
CA ARG A 213 24.95 0.72 -16.37
C ARG A 213 23.79 0.28 -15.50
N PRO A 214 22.82 1.16 -15.25
CA PRO A 214 21.67 0.83 -14.42
C PRO A 214 20.79 -0.20 -15.13
N GLY A 215 20.90 -1.46 -14.72
CA GLY A 215 19.96 -2.52 -15.05
C GLY A 215 18.69 -2.43 -14.21
N GLU A 216 18.27 -1.22 -13.83
CA GLU A 216 17.10 -1.00 -12.98
C GLU A 216 15.81 -1.25 -13.78
N THR A 217 14.91 -2.00 -13.18
CA THR A 217 13.57 -2.25 -13.71
C THR A 217 12.54 -1.63 -12.76
N GLN A 218 11.60 -0.85 -13.30
CA GLN A 218 10.49 -0.30 -12.57
C GLN A 218 9.25 -1.16 -12.81
N LEU A 219 8.57 -1.54 -11.74
CA LEU A 219 7.26 -2.17 -11.74
C LEU A 219 6.28 -1.32 -10.94
N THR A 220 5.17 -0.96 -11.55
CA THR A 220 4.11 -0.18 -10.92
C THR A 220 2.74 -0.77 -11.24
N SER A 221 1.77 -0.56 -10.35
CA SER A 221 0.38 -0.96 -10.55
C SER A 221 -0.53 0.06 -9.87
N SER A 222 -1.72 0.29 -10.41
CA SER A 222 -2.75 1.10 -9.77
C SER A 222 -3.88 0.20 -9.27
N ILE A 223 -4.15 0.24 -7.97
CA ILE A 223 -5.09 -0.66 -7.29
C ILE A 223 -6.20 0.18 -6.68
N SER A 224 -7.43 0.01 -7.18
CA SER A 224 -8.62 0.65 -6.62
C SER A 224 -9.18 -0.19 -5.47
N LEU A 225 -9.46 0.47 -4.33
CA LEU A 225 -10.08 -0.13 -3.16
C LEU A 225 -11.60 -0.23 -3.39
N ARG A 226 -12.19 -1.38 -3.05
CA ARG A 226 -13.64 -1.59 -3.21
C ARG A 226 -14.45 -1.20 -1.98
N ASN A 227 -13.86 -1.34 -0.80
CA ASN A 227 -14.51 -1.12 0.50
C ASN A 227 -13.86 0.06 1.26
N SER A 228 -13.50 1.14 0.55
CA SER A 228 -13.12 2.38 1.21
C SER A 228 -14.36 3.03 1.83
N ASN A 229 -14.21 3.66 3.00
CA ASN A 229 -15.27 4.45 3.59
C ASN A 229 -15.72 5.54 2.60
N ARG A 230 -17.03 5.62 2.34
CA ARG A 230 -17.63 6.58 1.39
C ARG A 230 -18.29 7.72 2.15
N THR A 231 -18.20 8.92 1.60
CA THR A 231 -18.80 10.12 2.20
C THR A 231 -20.30 9.97 2.34
N PRO A 232 -20.87 10.26 3.53
CA PRO A 232 -22.32 10.26 3.74
C PRO A 232 -23.00 11.34 2.90
N VAL A 233 -24.30 11.21 2.72
CA VAL A 233 -25.14 12.17 1.99
C VAL A 233 -26.06 12.87 2.96
N ALA A 234 -25.88 14.19 3.13
CA ALA A 234 -26.76 15.02 3.94
C ALA A 234 -28.07 15.28 3.19
N ALA A 235 -29.18 14.96 3.82
CA ALA A 235 -30.53 15.27 3.34
C ALA A 235 -31.45 15.62 4.53
N PHE A 236 -32.27 16.62 4.38
CA PHE A 236 -33.28 16.95 5.41
C PHE A 236 -34.53 17.62 4.84
N THR A 237 -35.62 17.50 5.52
CA THR A 237 -36.85 18.24 5.30
C THR A 237 -37.00 19.35 6.35
N ALA A 238 -37.68 20.44 5.98
CA ALA A 238 -37.97 21.54 6.88
C ALA A 238 -39.49 21.87 6.77
N THR A 239 -40.19 21.81 7.85
CA THR A 239 -41.66 22.05 7.92
C THR A 239 -41.98 23.15 8.91
N GLU A 240 -42.69 24.18 8.49
CA GLU A 240 -43.17 25.22 9.39
C GLU A 240 -44.38 24.73 10.19
N ILE A 241 -44.35 24.92 11.51
CA ILE A 241 -45.42 24.59 12.44
C ILE A 241 -45.56 25.74 13.45
N ASN A 242 -46.60 26.54 13.36
CA ASN A 242 -46.92 27.61 14.30
C ASN A 242 -45.75 28.61 14.54
N GLY A 243 -45.04 29.00 13.49
CA GLY A 243 -43.91 29.92 13.58
C GLY A 243 -42.60 29.28 14.05
N GLN A 244 -42.56 27.98 14.21
CA GLN A 244 -41.36 27.17 14.43
C GLN A 244 -41.07 26.33 13.20
N ILE A 245 -39.83 25.89 13.00
CA ILE A 245 -39.46 24.98 11.95
C ILE A 245 -39.00 23.64 12.53
N LEU A 246 -39.69 22.59 12.12
CA LEU A 246 -39.22 21.20 12.36
C LEU A 246 -38.33 20.77 11.24
N LEU A 247 -37.07 20.52 11.56
CA LEU A 247 -36.02 20.00 10.69
C LEU A 247 -35.88 18.51 10.94
N ASN A 248 -35.87 17.69 9.87
CA ASN A 248 -35.79 16.24 9.98
C ASN A 248 -34.77 15.69 8.96
N ALA A 249 -33.66 15.11 9.47
CA ALA A 249 -32.59 14.54 8.72
C ALA A 249 -32.70 13.01 8.48
N SER A 250 -33.91 12.42 8.62
CA SER A 250 -34.10 10.97 8.43
C SER A 250 -33.80 10.46 7.02
N GLU A 251 -33.74 11.36 6.04
CA GLU A 251 -33.37 11.04 4.65
C GLU A 251 -31.85 11.05 4.41
N SER A 252 -31.06 11.49 5.40
CA SER A 252 -29.61 11.39 5.33
C SER A 252 -29.19 9.94 5.35
N THR A 253 -28.26 9.58 4.46
CA THR A 253 -27.83 8.20 4.29
C THR A 253 -26.30 8.12 4.23
N ASP A 254 -25.80 6.98 4.69
CA ASP A 254 -24.40 6.60 4.49
C ASP A 254 -24.33 5.46 3.48
N PRO A 255 -23.51 5.57 2.41
CA PRO A 255 -23.39 4.51 1.39
C PRO A 255 -22.84 3.18 1.93
N ASP A 256 -22.17 3.19 3.09
CA ASP A 256 -21.62 2.02 3.75
C ASP A 256 -22.51 1.52 4.89
N GLY A 257 -23.67 2.18 5.11
CA GLY A 257 -24.63 1.82 6.15
C GLY A 257 -24.18 2.17 7.56
N LEU A 258 -23.22 3.09 7.70
CA LEU A 258 -22.70 3.52 8.99
C LEU A 258 -23.67 4.47 9.70
N ALA A 259 -23.63 4.48 11.04
CA ALA A 259 -24.43 5.39 11.84
C ALA A 259 -23.93 6.83 11.70
N LEU A 260 -24.86 7.77 11.45
CA LEU A 260 -24.54 9.17 11.27
C LEU A 260 -24.68 9.96 12.57
N THR A 261 -23.81 10.93 12.75
CA THR A 261 -23.96 12.02 13.74
C THR A 261 -24.39 13.29 13.02
N TYR A 262 -25.17 14.14 13.71
CA TYR A 262 -25.81 15.30 13.13
C TYR A 262 -25.33 16.57 13.82
N LYS A 263 -25.16 17.63 13.05
CA LYS A 263 -24.83 18.95 13.55
C LYS A 263 -25.62 19.98 12.74
N TRP A 264 -26.42 20.79 13.48
CA TRP A 264 -27.27 21.80 12.89
C TRP A 264 -26.70 23.21 13.08
N SER A 265 -26.92 24.09 12.13
CA SER A 265 -26.67 25.53 12.28
C SER A 265 -27.72 26.35 11.60
N GLU A 266 -28.01 27.54 12.17
CA GLU A 266 -28.83 28.59 11.59
C GLU A 266 -27.93 29.77 11.22
N GLY A 267 -27.79 30.07 9.93
CA GLY A 267 -26.81 31.02 9.44
C GLY A 267 -25.41 30.60 9.89
N ALA A 268 -24.69 31.48 10.60
CA ALA A 268 -23.36 31.22 11.16
C ALA A 268 -23.39 30.60 12.58
N THR A 269 -24.58 30.44 13.21
CA THR A 269 -24.71 29.98 14.59
C THR A 269 -24.91 28.49 14.64
N VAL A 270 -23.99 27.76 15.28
CA VAL A 270 -24.13 26.33 15.53
C VAL A 270 -25.13 26.10 16.64
N GLN A 271 -26.07 25.21 16.41
CA GLN A 271 -27.09 24.86 17.38
C GLN A 271 -26.63 23.69 18.28
N PRO A 272 -27.10 23.64 19.53
CA PRO A 272 -26.71 22.58 20.46
C PRO A 272 -27.29 21.21 20.11
N SER A 273 -28.28 21.14 19.19
CA SER A 273 -28.88 19.87 18.81
C SER A 273 -27.97 19.02 17.97
N THR A 274 -27.75 17.79 18.43
CA THR A 274 -27.03 16.71 17.69
C THR A 274 -27.99 15.58 17.30
N SER A 275 -29.30 15.80 17.46
CA SER A 275 -30.32 14.82 17.13
C SER A 275 -30.62 14.80 15.63
N GLN A 276 -31.11 13.67 15.14
CA GLN A 276 -31.60 13.53 13.76
C GLN A 276 -32.74 14.51 13.44
N GLN A 277 -33.48 14.94 14.45
CA GLN A 277 -34.54 15.96 14.35
C GLN A 277 -34.22 17.14 15.27
N TRP A 278 -34.51 18.35 14.77
CA TRP A 278 -34.36 19.56 15.54
C TRP A 278 -35.56 20.48 15.27
N GLU A 279 -36.22 20.92 16.35
CA GLU A 279 -37.27 21.92 16.33
C GLU A 279 -36.72 23.26 16.82
N THR A 280 -36.88 24.31 16.02
CA THR A 280 -36.37 25.64 16.37
C THR A 280 -37.29 26.29 17.43
N ALA A 281 -36.77 27.30 18.14
CA ALA A 281 -37.62 28.25 18.80
C ALA A 281 -38.51 29.02 17.79
N ALA A 282 -39.50 29.77 18.28
CA ALA A 282 -40.30 30.63 17.40
C ALA A 282 -39.41 31.65 16.70
N LEU A 283 -39.52 31.70 15.38
CA LEU A 283 -38.67 32.53 14.52
C LEU A 283 -39.45 33.79 14.08
N SER A 284 -38.73 34.86 13.78
CA SER A 284 -39.28 36.07 13.19
C SER A 284 -39.73 35.83 11.74
N LYS A 285 -40.64 36.64 11.25
CA LYS A 285 -40.97 36.62 9.81
C LYS A 285 -39.77 36.96 8.96
N GLY A 286 -39.58 36.21 7.89
CA GLY A 286 -38.43 36.38 6.99
C GLY A 286 -37.82 35.07 6.54
N SER A 287 -36.70 35.16 5.85
CA SER A 287 -35.96 33.99 5.35
C SER A 287 -34.90 33.56 6.35
N HIS A 288 -34.93 32.31 6.73
CA HIS A 288 -34.00 31.64 7.64
C HIS A 288 -33.22 30.57 6.87
N SER A 289 -31.90 30.49 7.08
CA SER A 289 -31.04 29.52 6.40
C SER A 289 -30.54 28.49 7.40
N PHE A 290 -30.85 27.22 7.14
CA PHE A 290 -30.45 26.09 7.99
C PHE A 290 -29.44 25.21 7.25
N THR A 291 -28.40 24.85 7.95
CA THR A 291 -27.36 23.90 7.45
C THR A 291 -27.35 22.69 8.35
N LEU A 292 -27.43 21.52 7.73
CA LEU A 292 -27.17 20.24 8.33
C LEU A 292 -25.79 19.76 7.90
N GLU A 293 -24.95 19.37 8.84
CA GLU A 293 -23.73 18.61 8.63
C GLU A 293 -23.95 17.21 9.20
N VAL A 294 -23.73 16.17 8.40
CA VAL A 294 -23.75 14.78 8.83
C VAL A 294 -22.33 14.22 8.74
N THR A 295 -21.93 13.47 9.77
CA THR A 295 -20.59 12.89 9.88
C THR A 295 -20.72 11.42 10.22
N ASP A 296 -19.98 10.58 9.52
CA ASP A 296 -19.86 9.16 9.80
C ASP A 296 -18.81 8.89 10.91
N PRO A 297 -18.73 7.67 11.46
CA PRO A 297 -17.75 7.33 12.48
C PRO A 297 -16.28 7.38 11.97
N GLY A 298 -16.04 7.34 10.64
CA GLY A 298 -14.74 7.51 10.01
C GLY A 298 -14.29 8.96 9.89
N GLY A 299 -15.17 9.92 10.23
CA GLY A 299 -14.90 11.35 10.15
C GLY A 299 -15.18 11.97 8.78
N LEU A 300 -15.71 11.21 7.81
CA LEU A 300 -16.20 11.79 6.57
C LEU A 300 -17.50 12.52 6.81
N HIS A 301 -17.66 13.66 6.20
CA HIS A 301 -18.85 14.50 6.41
C HIS A 301 -19.34 15.11 5.10
N SER A 302 -20.62 15.43 5.08
CA SER A 302 -21.24 16.27 4.05
C SER A 302 -22.19 17.25 4.68
N SER A 303 -22.49 18.34 3.98
CA SER A 303 -23.41 19.35 4.45
C SER A 303 -24.44 19.72 3.38
N LEU A 304 -25.63 20.10 3.83
CA LEU A 304 -26.71 20.62 3.00
C LEU A 304 -27.30 21.86 3.66
N THR A 305 -27.47 22.93 2.87
CA THR A 305 -28.11 24.16 3.31
C THR A 305 -29.45 24.35 2.59
N LYS A 306 -30.51 24.68 3.36
CA LYS A 306 -31.82 25.06 2.82
C LYS A 306 -32.31 26.35 3.46
N SER A 307 -32.97 27.19 2.66
CA SER A 307 -33.62 28.41 3.14
C SER A 307 -35.12 28.17 3.26
N VAL A 308 -35.71 28.61 4.39
CA VAL A 308 -37.13 28.51 4.69
C VAL A 308 -37.63 29.88 5.02
N THR A 309 -38.82 30.25 4.52
CA THR A 309 -39.45 31.56 4.77
C THR A 309 -40.63 31.42 5.73
N ILE A 310 -40.57 32.10 6.85
CA ILE A 310 -41.67 32.27 7.80
C ILE A 310 -42.56 33.41 7.31
N LYS A 311 -43.83 33.16 7.14
CA LYS A 311 -44.85 34.10 6.63
C LYS A 311 -45.53 34.95 7.71
#